data_4b9eee1a89178c8df2f5357959c4e974
#
_entry.id   4b9eee1a89178c8df2f5357959c4e974
#
_cell.length_a   1.000
_cell.length_b   1.000
_cell.length_c   1.000
_cell.angle_alpha   90.00
_cell.angle_beta   90.00
_cell.angle_gamma   90.00
#
_symmetry.space_group_name_H-M   'P 1'
#
loop_
_entity.id
_entity.type
_entity.pdbx_description
1 polymer ?
#
loop_
_entity_poly.entity_id
_entity_poly.type
_entity_poly.pdbx_seq_one_letter_code
_entity_poly.pdbx_strand_id
1 'polypeptide(L)'
;MKTSLIFAGAKTAPGVHALCQTVNFHTESPFSDTYFLSKLNEYLPKDIHILSSEIVSDRFRSDLNAVSRTYLYRICTAPVQNIFTRAYTANIPEIISESEVAAIRKAADSLVGVHDFRSLSGVKRKRNSQRNI
;
A
#
# COMPACT_ATOMS: atom_id res chain seq x y z
N MET A 1 -0.88 27.29 13.66
CA MET A 1 -1.52 26.08 13.09
C MET A 1 -0.70 24.88 13.59
N LYS A 2 -1.26 24.04 14.46
CA LYS A 2 -0.55 22.84 14.93
C LYS A 2 -0.54 21.82 13.77
N THR A 3 0.63 21.39 13.35
CA THR A 3 0.73 20.32 12.35
C THR A 3 0.35 19.01 13.01
N SER A 4 -0.76 18.42 12.60
CA SER A 4 -1.15 17.09 13.08
C SER A 4 -0.21 16.03 12.48
N LEU A 5 0.31 15.17 13.32
CA LEU A 5 1.12 14.04 12.88
C LEU A 5 0.21 12.97 12.28
N ILE A 6 0.46 12.58 11.03
CA ILE A 6 -0.28 11.54 10.33
C ILE A 6 0.48 10.23 10.41
N PHE A 7 -0.18 9.18 10.88
CA PHE A 7 0.32 7.81 10.85
C PHE A 7 -0.35 7.07 9.69
N ALA A 8 0.42 6.39 8.87
CA ALA A 8 -0.07 5.62 7.73
C ALA A 8 0.20 4.13 7.90
N GLY A 9 -0.78 3.30 7.57
CA GLY A 9 -0.70 1.84 7.70
C GLY A 9 0.44 1.20 6.91
N ALA A 10 0.83 1.82 5.79
CA ALA A 10 2.03 1.44 5.05
C ALA A 10 2.74 2.69 4.50
N LYS A 11 4.05 2.63 4.44
CA LYS A 11 4.88 3.62 3.74
C LYS A 11 5.32 3.00 2.42
N THR A 12 4.76 3.48 1.33
CA THR A 12 5.08 3.02 -0.02
C THR A 12 6.16 3.89 -0.67
N ALA A 13 6.81 3.36 -1.71
CA ALA A 13 7.72 4.14 -2.54
C ALA A 13 6.95 5.17 -3.40
N PRO A 14 7.63 6.23 -3.89
CA PRO A 14 7.03 7.16 -4.83
C PRO A 14 6.44 6.45 -6.05
N GLY A 15 5.28 6.92 -6.53
CA GLY A 15 4.59 6.35 -7.68
C GLY A 15 3.76 5.09 -7.39
N VAL A 16 3.76 4.59 -6.16
CA VAL A 16 2.88 3.48 -5.75
C VAL A 16 1.50 4.00 -5.41
N HIS A 17 0.49 3.41 -6.00
CA HIS A 17 -0.92 3.73 -5.77
C HIS A 17 -1.50 2.84 -4.69
N ALA A 18 -2.53 3.32 -3.98
CA ALA A 18 -3.26 2.54 -3.00
C ALA A 18 -4.75 2.51 -3.36
N LEU A 19 -5.34 1.33 -3.38
CA LEU A 19 -6.78 1.17 -3.49
C LEU A 19 -7.48 1.49 -2.17
N CYS A 20 -6.82 1.16 -1.06
CA CYS A 20 -7.28 1.45 0.28
C CYS A 20 -6.07 1.54 1.21
N GLN A 21 -5.85 2.72 1.77
CA GLN A 21 -4.80 3.00 2.75
C GLN A 21 -5.41 3.54 4.02
N THR A 22 -5.16 2.91 5.15
CA THR A 22 -5.60 3.43 6.45
C THR A 22 -4.57 4.44 6.96
N VAL A 23 -5.07 5.58 7.37
CA VAL A 23 -4.29 6.62 8.06
C VAL A 23 -5.02 7.04 9.34
N ASN A 24 -4.28 7.50 10.34
CA ASN A 24 -4.87 8.13 11.50
C ASN A 24 -4.09 9.37 11.92
N PHE A 25 -4.76 10.29 12.56
CA PHE A 25 -4.21 11.50 13.15
C PHE A 25 -5.09 11.93 14.34
N HIS A 26 -4.56 12.81 15.19
CA HIS A 26 -5.31 13.41 16.27
C HIS A 26 -5.80 14.80 15.87
N THR A 27 -7.05 15.10 16.24
CA THR A 27 -7.66 16.41 16.02
C THR A 27 -8.51 16.78 17.24
N GLU A 28 -8.53 18.05 17.55
CA GLU A 28 -9.42 18.65 18.56
C GLU A 28 -10.71 19.23 17.91
N SER A 29 -10.92 18.92 16.62
CA SER A 29 -12.06 19.44 15.86
C SER A 29 -13.36 18.82 16.37
N PRO A 30 -14.40 19.63 16.62
CA PRO A 30 -15.72 19.15 17.07
C PRO A 30 -16.56 18.56 15.93
N PHE A 31 -16.01 18.43 14.74
CA PHE A 31 -16.77 17.96 13.58
C PHE A 31 -17.08 16.47 13.66
N SER A 32 -18.30 16.11 13.22
CA SER A 32 -18.65 14.71 13.02
C SER A 32 -17.78 14.08 11.92
N ASP A 33 -17.60 12.79 11.97
CA ASP A 33 -16.86 12.00 11.00
C ASP A 33 -17.38 12.18 9.56
N THR A 34 -18.71 12.23 9.38
CA THR A 34 -19.35 12.45 8.08
C THR A 34 -19.08 13.84 7.50
N TYR A 35 -19.16 14.88 8.33
CA TYR A 35 -18.83 16.24 7.91
C TYR A 35 -17.35 16.35 7.56
N PHE A 36 -16.49 15.74 8.37
CA PHE A 36 -15.05 15.72 8.17
C PHE A 36 -14.67 15.02 6.84
N LEU A 37 -15.30 13.86 6.58
CA LEU A 37 -15.12 13.12 5.33
C LEU A 37 -15.47 13.96 4.11
N SER A 38 -16.63 14.62 4.12
CA SER A 38 -17.08 15.48 3.03
C SER A 38 -16.10 16.63 2.79
N LYS A 39 -15.69 17.31 3.87
CA LYS A 39 -14.78 18.45 3.77
C LYS A 39 -13.37 18.06 3.32
N LEU A 40 -12.84 16.95 3.78
CA LEU A 40 -11.53 16.48 3.28
C LEU A 40 -11.57 16.22 1.77
N ASN A 41 -12.60 15.54 1.28
CA ASN A 41 -12.73 15.23 -0.15
C ASN A 41 -12.94 16.47 -1.01
N GLU A 42 -13.46 17.57 -0.45
CA GLU A 42 -13.58 18.86 -1.14
C GLU A 42 -12.22 19.53 -1.37
N TYR A 43 -11.27 19.38 -0.43
CA TYR A 43 -9.96 20.05 -0.48
C TYR A 43 -8.84 19.17 -1.04
N LEU A 44 -9.01 17.86 -1.09
CA LEU A 44 -8.01 16.95 -1.60
C LEU A 44 -7.89 17.04 -3.13
N PRO A 45 -6.70 16.79 -3.69
CA PRO A 45 -6.53 16.71 -5.13
C PRO A 45 -7.31 15.50 -5.69
N LYS A 46 -7.63 15.55 -6.99
CA LYS A 46 -8.53 14.59 -7.66
C LYS A 46 -8.04 13.13 -7.65
N ASP A 47 -6.76 12.92 -7.40
CA ASP A 47 -6.10 11.60 -7.34
C ASP A 47 -6.06 11.02 -5.92
N ILE A 48 -6.60 11.75 -4.93
CA ILE A 48 -6.74 11.28 -3.54
C ILE A 48 -8.19 11.39 -3.11
N HIS A 49 -8.75 10.28 -2.64
CA HIS A 49 -10.11 10.22 -2.15
C HIS A 49 -10.21 9.46 -0.84
N ILE A 50 -10.92 10.03 0.14
CA ILE A 50 -11.20 9.39 1.42
C ILE A 50 -12.49 8.58 1.27
N LEU A 51 -12.42 7.28 1.49
CA LEU A 51 -13.53 6.36 1.35
C LEU A 51 -14.44 6.34 2.60
N SER A 52 -13.82 6.37 3.77
CA SER A 52 -14.52 6.37 5.06
C SER A 52 -13.70 7.09 6.13
N SER A 53 -14.38 7.53 7.16
CA SER A 53 -13.78 8.15 8.33
C SER A 53 -14.51 7.63 9.57
N GLU A 54 -13.78 7.34 10.63
CA GLU A 54 -14.34 6.89 11.90
C GLU A 54 -13.50 7.38 13.08
N ILE A 55 -14.15 7.58 14.21
CA ILE A 55 -13.48 7.94 15.46
C ILE A 55 -13.02 6.65 16.13
N VAL A 56 -11.73 6.60 16.43
CA VAL A 56 -11.08 5.44 17.06
C VAL A 56 -10.44 5.83 18.38
N SER A 57 -10.02 4.84 19.16
CA SER A 57 -9.29 5.07 20.42
C SER A 57 -7.99 5.88 20.17
N ASP A 58 -7.64 6.74 21.11
CA ASP A 58 -6.38 7.52 21.10
C ASP A 58 -5.11 6.66 21.02
N ARG A 59 -5.23 5.38 21.41
CA ARG A 59 -4.12 4.40 21.32
C ARG A 59 -3.99 3.77 19.94
N PHE A 60 -4.96 3.99 19.05
CA PHE A 60 -4.92 3.40 17.71
C PHE A 60 -3.80 4.02 16.88
N ARG A 61 -3.04 3.14 16.23
CA ARG A 61 -1.96 3.52 15.31
C ARG A 61 -2.01 2.64 14.08
N SER A 62 -2.38 3.22 12.94
CA SER A 62 -2.52 2.49 11.68
C SER A 62 -1.23 1.79 11.24
N ASP A 63 -0.06 2.33 11.59
CA ASP A 63 1.24 1.73 11.27
C ASP A 63 1.58 0.52 12.16
N LEU A 64 1.08 0.48 13.40
CA LEU A 64 1.34 -0.58 14.38
C LEU A 64 0.22 -1.61 14.46
N ASN A 65 -1.04 -1.19 14.32
CA ASN A 65 -2.20 -2.05 14.47
C ASN A 65 -2.62 -2.76 13.16
N ALA A 66 -1.90 -2.56 12.06
CA ALA A 66 -2.18 -3.24 10.82
C ALA A 66 -1.96 -4.75 10.96
N VAL A 67 -3.02 -5.54 10.73
CA VAL A 67 -3.00 -7.02 10.79
C VAL A 67 -2.38 -7.59 9.53
N SER A 68 -2.71 -7.03 8.38
CA SER A 68 -2.18 -7.46 7.08
C SER A 68 -1.95 -6.28 6.15
N ARG A 69 -1.12 -6.49 5.15
CA ARG A 69 -0.90 -5.56 4.04
C ARG A 69 -0.84 -6.35 2.76
N THR A 70 -1.70 -6.03 1.81
CA THR A 70 -1.74 -6.67 0.50
C THR A 70 -1.10 -5.76 -0.54
N TYR A 71 -0.18 -6.30 -1.32
CA TYR A 71 0.47 -5.60 -2.42
C TYR A 71 0.12 -6.28 -3.73
N LEU A 72 -0.26 -5.50 -4.74
CA LEU A 72 -0.54 -5.98 -6.08
C LEU A 72 0.46 -5.34 -7.05
N TYR A 73 1.28 -6.18 -7.68
CA TYR A 73 2.19 -5.76 -8.73
C TYR A 73 1.65 -6.24 -10.08
N ARG A 74 1.32 -5.30 -10.96
CA ARG A 74 0.78 -5.58 -12.29
C ARG A 74 1.85 -5.45 -13.35
N ILE A 75 1.98 -6.47 -14.18
CA ILE A 75 2.94 -6.50 -15.28
C ILE A 75 2.18 -6.67 -16.58
N CYS A 76 2.48 -5.83 -17.56
CA CYS A 76 2.01 -5.99 -18.95
C CYS A 76 3.15 -6.61 -19.77
N THR A 77 2.91 -7.77 -20.33
CA THR A 77 3.84 -8.48 -21.21
C THR A 77 3.47 -8.33 -22.68
N ALA A 78 2.35 -7.66 -22.98
CA ALA A 78 1.93 -7.42 -24.35
C ALA A 78 2.86 -6.42 -25.06
N PRO A 79 3.08 -6.58 -26.37
CA PRO A 79 3.89 -5.65 -27.18
C PRO A 79 3.38 -4.21 -27.11
N VAL A 80 2.06 -4.04 -26.96
CA VAL A 80 1.40 -2.73 -26.84
C VAL A 80 0.74 -2.62 -25.47
N GLN A 81 1.21 -1.68 -24.69
CA GLN A 81 0.64 -1.41 -23.36
C GLN A 81 -0.71 -0.69 -23.49
N ASN A 82 -1.68 -1.09 -22.65
CA ASN A 82 -2.94 -0.38 -22.54
C ASN A 82 -2.72 1.00 -21.94
N ILE A 83 -3.07 2.05 -22.68
CA ILE A 83 -2.87 3.45 -22.29
C ILE A 83 -3.66 3.84 -21.03
N PHE A 84 -4.80 3.22 -20.76
CA PHE A 84 -5.65 3.52 -19.60
C PHE A 84 -5.11 2.91 -18.30
N THR A 85 -4.30 1.86 -18.39
CA THR A 85 -3.72 1.19 -17.20
C THR A 85 -2.23 1.43 -17.04
N ARG A 86 -1.58 2.15 -17.94
CA ARG A 86 -0.12 2.36 -17.95
C ARG A 86 0.44 2.95 -16.65
N ALA A 87 -0.33 3.80 -15.98
CA ALA A 87 0.10 4.41 -14.71
C ALA A 87 0.17 3.40 -13.55
N TYR A 88 -0.49 2.25 -13.69
CA TYR A 88 -0.63 1.24 -12.63
C TYR A 88 -0.01 -0.11 -12.99
N THR A 89 0.70 -0.19 -14.13
CA THR A 89 1.17 -1.46 -14.69
C THR A 89 2.59 -1.29 -15.20
N ALA A 90 3.52 -2.10 -14.71
CA ALA A 90 4.88 -2.14 -15.26
C ALA A 90 4.84 -2.78 -16.66
N ASN A 91 5.55 -2.18 -17.61
CA ASN A 91 5.68 -2.75 -18.94
C ASN A 91 6.98 -3.55 -19.04
N ILE A 92 6.86 -4.86 -19.26
CA ILE A 92 7.97 -5.76 -19.56
C ILE A 92 7.64 -6.40 -20.91
N PRO A 93 8.14 -5.86 -22.03
CA PRO A 93 7.75 -6.27 -23.37
C PRO A 93 8.29 -7.64 -23.78
N GLU A 94 8.84 -8.38 -22.86
CA GLU A 94 9.31 -9.74 -23.07
C GLU A 94 8.13 -10.70 -22.98
N ILE A 95 8.01 -11.58 -23.98
CA ILE A 95 6.98 -12.64 -23.97
C ILE A 95 7.40 -13.64 -22.89
N ILE A 96 6.63 -13.68 -21.80
CA ILE A 96 6.81 -14.67 -20.73
C ILE A 96 6.10 -15.95 -21.18
N SER A 97 6.83 -17.02 -21.35
CA SER A 97 6.29 -18.34 -21.69
C SER A 97 5.50 -18.95 -20.53
N GLU A 98 4.63 -19.91 -20.82
CA GLU A 98 3.90 -20.64 -19.77
C GLU A 98 4.81 -21.35 -18.77
N SER A 99 5.96 -21.86 -19.23
CA SER A 99 6.96 -22.49 -18.37
C SER A 99 7.60 -21.50 -17.38
N GLU A 100 7.83 -20.26 -17.82
CA GLU A 100 8.36 -19.20 -16.96
C GLU A 100 7.30 -18.75 -15.95
N VAL A 101 6.03 -18.65 -16.36
CA VAL A 101 4.92 -18.38 -15.43
C VAL A 101 4.82 -19.48 -14.38
N ALA A 102 4.97 -20.74 -14.76
CA ALA A 102 4.97 -21.86 -13.82
C ALA A 102 6.15 -21.80 -12.85
N ALA A 103 7.35 -21.42 -13.32
CA ALA A 103 8.52 -21.21 -12.49
C ALA A 103 8.33 -20.05 -11.49
N ILE A 104 7.74 -18.95 -11.94
CA ILE A 104 7.41 -17.79 -11.07
C ILE A 104 6.42 -18.22 -9.98
N ARG A 105 5.38 -18.97 -10.32
CA ARG A 105 4.42 -19.50 -9.33
C ARG A 105 5.11 -20.37 -8.29
N LYS A 106 5.92 -21.31 -8.73
CA LYS A 106 6.69 -22.18 -7.82
C LYS A 106 7.62 -21.39 -6.90
N ALA A 107 8.27 -20.34 -7.42
CA ALA A 107 9.09 -19.45 -6.62
C ALA A 107 8.25 -18.66 -5.60
N ALA A 108 7.07 -18.17 -5.99
CA ALA A 108 6.15 -17.47 -5.11
C ALA A 108 5.65 -18.40 -3.98
N ASP A 109 5.30 -19.64 -4.29
CA ASP A 109 4.88 -20.64 -3.30
C ASP A 109 5.94 -20.89 -2.22
N SER A 110 7.22 -20.80 -2.58
CA SER A 110 8.32 -20.93 -1.61
C SER A 110 8.45 -19.74 -0.64
N LEU A 111 7.79 -18.64 -0.89
CA LEU A 111 7.76 -17.47 -0.01
C LEU A 111 6.61 -17.50 1.01
N VAL A 112 5.68 -18.44 0.85
CA VAL A 112 4.54 -18.61 1.76
C VAL A 112 5.02 -19.11 3.12
N GLY A 113 4.52 -18.50 4.19
CA GLY A 113 4.88 -18.83 5.55
C GLY A 113 5.81 -17.81 6.21
N VAL A 114 6.48 -18.22 7.27
CA VAL A 114 7.36 -17.34 8.06
C VAL A 114 8.79 -17.48 7.58
N HIS A 115 9.32 -16.41 6.97
CA HIS A 115 10.69 -16.36 6.46
C HIS A 115 11.44 -15.11 6.92
N ASP A 116 12.77 -15.20 6.95
CA ASP A 116 13.64 -14.03 7.14
C ASP A 116 14.01 -13.42 5.78
N PHE A 117 13.40 -12.29 5.47
CA PHE A 117 13.62 -11.55 4.22
C PHE A 117 14.80 -10.57 4.27
N ARG A 118 15.74 -10.73 5.19
CA ARG A 118 16.88 -9.81 5.36
C ARG A 118 17.68 -9.65 4.07
N SER A 119 17.93 -10.72 3.37
CA SER A 119 18.69 -10.71 2.11
C SER A 119 17.99 -9.95 0.97
N LEU A 120 16.66 -9.87 1.02
CA LEU A 120 15.84 -9.16 0.03
C LEU A 120 15.50 -7.74 0.46
N SER A 121 15.80 -7.37 1.72
CA SER A 121 15.53 -6.04 2.23
C SER A 121 16.77 -5.15 2.10
N GLY A 122 16.63 -3.97 1.47
CA GLY A 122 17.68 -2.95 1.41
C GLY A 122 18.01 -2.29 2.76
N VAL A 123 17.47 -2.78 3.87
CA VAL A 123 17.62 -2.18 5.19
C VAL A 123 18.86 -2.70 5.89
N LYS A 124 19.86 -1.84 6.03
CA LYS A 124 21.18 -2.15 6.63
C LYS A 124 21.18 -2.40 8.15
N ARG A 125 20.07 -2.43 8.90
CA ARG A 125 20.07 -2.51 10.36
C ARG A 125 18.98 -3.39 10.96
N LYS A 126 19.34 -4.12 12.01
CA LYS A 126 18.72 -4.77 13.21
C LYS A 126 17.17 -4.69 13.42
N ARG A 127 16.35 -4.44 12.39
CA ARG A 127 14.92 -4.62 12.50
C ARG A 127 14.59 -6.08 12.23
N ASN A 128 13.61 -6.59 12.95
CA ASN A 128 13.06 -7.91 12.68
C ASN A 128 12.63 -7.98 11.20
N SER A 129 13.31 -8.83 10.43
CA SER A 129 13.07 -9.05 9.00
C SER A 129 12.20 -10.28 8.73
N GLN A 130 11.79 -10.98 9.78
CA GLN A 130 10.84 -12.07 9.65
C GLN A 130 9.46 -11.51 9.27
N ARG A 131 8.85 -12.14 8.29
CA ARG A 131 7.48 -11.85 7.83
C ARG A 131 6.77 -13.17 7.59
N ASN A 132 5.47 -13.15 7.81
CA ASN A 132 4.56 -14.21 7.41
C ASN A 132 3.82 -13.73 6.15
N ILE A 133 3.96 -14.46 5.06
CA ILE A 133 3.34 -14.18 3.76
C ILE A 133 2.32 -15.25 3.45
#